data_7ca537f2f1f8e5a7580828ea093c0af8
#
_entry.id   7ca537f2f1f8e5a7580828ea093c0af8
#
_cell.length_a   1.000
_cell.length_b   1.000
_cell.length_c   1.000
_cell.angle_alpha   90.00
_cell.angle_beta   90.00
_cell.angle_gamma   90.00
#
_symmetry.space_group_name_H-M   'P 1'
#
loop_
_entity.id
_entity.type
_entity.pdbx_description
1 polymer ?
#
loop_
_entity_poly.entity_id
_entity_poly.type
_entity_poly.pdbx_seq_one_letter_code
_entity_poly.pdbx_strand_id
1 'polypeptide(L)'
;MSGGNAVRARLTEGLDEALSGGLAAVSYPTIGHFLEDGFVDPAIRSLLDGVKVAGPAVTVRIADCDAYAMNRALLELYPGAVLVVDMSGDHRHAPVAAAGVVVDGVATDILELRATGLPVFARGTSCLTTKRVRSGGSAVNVPVQCGGIRVRPGDWVLGDDNGVIFLSPESAAEVLGRALASDAAEPALLARIAAGEPLESVLAI
;
A
#
# COMPACT_ATOMS: atom_id res chain seq x y z
N MET A 1 14.45 24.00 -1.88
CA MET A 1 13.01 23.92 -2.17
C MET A 1 12.68 23.41 -3.60
N SER A 2 13.65 23.02 -4.42
CA SER A 2 13.39 22.58 -5.82
C SER A 2 13.26 21.06 -6.03
N GLY A 3 13.71 20.24 -5.08
CA GLY A 3 13.70 18.77 -5.25
C GLY A 3 12.31 18.13 -5.16
N GLY A 4 11.46 18.60 -4.26
CA GLY A 4 10.12 18.02 -4.07
C GLY A 4 9.18 18.19 -5.26
N ASN A 5 9.28 19.35 -5.94
CA ASN A 5 8.45 19.61 -7.13
C ASN A 5 8.87 18.75 -8.34
N ALA A 6 10.16 18.46 -8.48
CA ALA A 6 10.65 17.63 -9.58
C ALA A 6 10.31 16.13 -9.38
N VAL A 7 10.33 15.65 -8.13
CA VAL A 7 9.86 14.30 -7.79
C VAL A 7 8.34 14.21 -8.03
N ARG A 8 7.58 15.17 -7.55
CA ARG A 8 6.12 15.24 -7.75
C ARG A 8 5.74 15.28 -9.23
N ALA A 9 6.44 16.06 -10.06
CA ALA A 9 6.21 16.11 -11.51
C ALA A 9 6.46 14.73 -12.17
N ARG A 10 7.56 14.05 -11.83
CA ARG A 10 7.83 12.71 -12.38
C ARG A 10 6.79 11.66 -11.94
N LEU A 11 6.29 11.76 -10.71
CA LEU A 11 5.25 10.86 -10.19
C LEU A 11 3.89 11.12 -10.85
N THR A 12 3.59 12.37 -11.22
CA THR A 12 2.32 12.73 -11.89
C THR A 12 2.36 12.52 -13.40
N GLU A 13 3.52 12.66 -14.05
CA GLU A 13 3.68 12.43 -15.50
C GLU A 13 3.64 10.95 -15.90
N GLY A 14 3.78 10.01 -14.93
CA GLY A 14 3.80 8.57 -15.18
C GLY A 14 2.55 7.80 -14.74
N LEU A 15 1.51 8.49 -14.26
CA LEU A 15 0.23 7.84 -13.96
C LEU A 15 -0.49 7.52 -15.27
N ASP A 16 -0.17 6.35 -15.85
CA ASP A 16 -1.01 5.76 -16.87
C ASP A 16 -2.38 5.47 -16.24
N GLU A 17 -3.39 6.20 -16.67
CA GLU A 17 -4.76 6.10 -16.15
C GLU A 17 -5.30 4.66 -16.31
N ALA A 18 -4.90 3.96 -17.36
CA ALA A 18 -5.23 2.56 -17.59
C ALA A 18 -4.57 1.63 -16.55
N LEU A 19 -3.30 1.87 -16.20
CA LEU A 19 -2.59 1.10 -15.17
C LEU A 19 -3.23 1.32 -13.79
N SER A 20 -3.51 2.57 -13.43
CA SER A 20 -4.17 2.92 -12.18
C SER A 20 -5.54 2.27 -12.06
N GLY A 21 -6.38 2.39 -13.09
CA GLY A 21 -7.71 1.79 -13.13
C GLY A 21 -7.67 0.26 -13.06
N GLY A 22 -6.73 -0.36 -13.78
CA GLY A 22 -6.53 -1.80 -13.76
C GLY A 22 -6.09 -2.32 -12.39
N LEU A 23 -5.13 -1.66 -11.74
CA LEU A 23 -4.65 -2.01 -10.41
C LEU A 23 -5.74 -1.82 -9.33
N ALA A 24 -6.62 -0.85 -9.49
CA ALA A 24 -7.76 -0.68 -8.59
C ALA A 24 -8.81 -1.78 -8.77
N ALA A 25 -8.95 -2.33 -9.98
CA ALA A 25 -9.95 -3.35 -10.31
C ALA A 25 -9.50 -4.77 -9.99
N VAL A 26 -8.24 -5.13 -10.26
CA VAL A 26 -7.71 -6.49 -10.14
C VAL A 26 -7.79 -7.03 -8.70
N SER A 27 -8.05 -8.33 -8.56
CA SER A 27 -7.93 -9.04 -7.28
C SER A 27 -6.46 -9.15 -6.86
N TYR A 28 -6.11 -8.69 -5.66
CA TYR A 28 -4.70 -8.69 -5.22
C TYR A 28 -4.15 -10.11 -4.95
N PRO A 29 -4.94 -11.06 -4.41
CA PRO A 29 -4.50 -12.46 -4.38
C PRO A 29 -4.13 -13.03 -5.76
N THR A 30 -4.81 -12.60 -6.83
CA THR A 30 -4.49 -13.06 -8.19
C THR A 30 -3.09 -12.59 -8.64
N ILE A 31 -2.63 -11.43 -8.19
CA ILE A 31 -1.25 -10.98 -8.42
C ILE A 31 -0.26 -11.99 -7.83
N GLY A 32 -0.58 -12.56 -6.66
CA GLY A 32 0.23 -13.58 -5.99
C GLY A 32 0.38 -14.89 -6.75
N HIS A 33 -0.46 -15.14 -7.78
CA HIS A 33 -0.24 -16.30 -8.69
C HIS A 33 0.93 -16.08 -9.64
N PHE A 34 1.40 -14.86 -9.77
CA PHE A 34 2.39 -14.49 -10.82
C PHE A 34 3.66 -13.87 -10.26
N LEU A 35 3.66 -13.46 -8.99
CA LEU A 35 4.78 -12.82 -8.31
C LEU A 35 5.04 -13.48 -6.95
N GLU A 36 6.31 -13.54 -6.59
CA GLU A 36 6.77 -14.00 -5.27
C GLU A 36 7.31 -12.84 -4.40
N ASP A 37 7.64 -11.70 -5.02
CA ASP A 37 8.22 -10.54 -4.36
C ASP A 37 7.21 -9.40 -4.20
N GLY A 38 7.48 -8.50 -3.25
CA GLY A 38 6.66 -7.31 -3.02
C GLY A 38 5.58 -7.49 -1.94
N PHE A 39 5.37 -8.70 -1.44
CA PHE A 39 4.37 -8.99 -0.41
C PHE A 39 4.88 -8.58 0.97
N VAL A 40 4.12 -7.71 1.61
CA VAL A 40 4.45 -7.12 2.91
C VAL A 40 4.23 -8.15 4.03
N ASP A 41 5.04 -8.07 5.10
CA ASP A 41 4.86 -8.86 6.31
C ASP A 41 3.37 -8.91 6.72
N PRO A 42 2.76 -10.11 6.84
CA PRO A 42 1.34 -10.26 7.13
C PRO A 42 0.91 -9.74 8.51
N ALA A 43 1.84 -9.28 9.35
CA ALA A 43 1.51 -8.54 10.55
C ALA A 43 1.00 -7.11 10.25
N ILE A 44 1.30 -6.54 9.06
CA ILE A 44 0.72 -5.28 8.59
C ILE A 44 -0.59 -5.58 7.89
N ARG A 45 -1.70 -5.22 8.52
CA ARG A 45 -3.06 -5.54 8.05
C ARG A 45 -3.92 -4.29 7.99
N SER A 46 -4.99 -4.36 7.20
CA SER A 46 -6.05 -3.36 7.27
C SER A 46 -6.62 -3.25 8.69
N LEU A 47 -6.81 -2.03 9.15
CA LEU A 47 -7.50 -1.72 10.41
C LEU A 47 -8.99 -1.43 10.20
N LEU A 48 -9.45 -1.44 8.96
CA LEU A 48 -10.83 -1.29 8.53
C LEU A 48 -11.20 -2.43 7.58
N ASP A 49 -12.39 -2.96 7.73
CA ASP A 49 -12.88 -4.05 6.87
C ASP A 49 -13.37 -3.50 5.53
N GLY A 50 -13.15 -4.26 4.46
CA GLY A 50 -13.70 -3.97 3.12
C GLY A 50 -13.08 -2.78 2.41
N VAL A 51 -11.91 -2.30 2.86
CA VAL A 51 -11.19 -1.22 2.17
C VAL A 51 -10.25 -1.78 1.11
N LYS A 52 -10.10 -1.04 0.02
CA LYS A 52 -9.16 -1.34 -1.05
C LYS A 52 -8.45 -0.06 -1.45
N VAL A 53 -7.14 -0.13 -1.67
CA VAL A 53 -6.32 1.00 -2.09
C VAL A 53 -5.36 0.59 -3.20
N ALA A 54 -5.23 1.45 -4.21
CA ALA A 54 -4.21 1.37 -5.24
C ALA A 54 -3.68 2.77 -5.51
N GLY A 55 -2.39 2.99 -5.38
CA GLY A 55 -1.81 4.30 -5.65
C GLY A 55 -0.31 4.34 -5.51
N PRO A 56 0.34 5.36 -6.08
CA PRO A 56 1.78 5.53 -5.97
C PRO A 56 2.18 5.97 -4.55
N ALA A 57 3.31 5.45 -4.09
CA ALA A 57 3.85 5.70 -2.77
C ALA A 57 4.42 7.12 -2.64
N VAL A 58 3.96 7.84 -1.63
CA VAL A 58 4.72 8.91 -0.98
C VAL A 58 5.34 8.30 0.27
N THR A 59 6.65 8.41 0.43
CA THR A 59 7.36 7.70 1.48
C THR A 59 7.86 8.64 2.57
N VAL A 60 7.85 8.18 3.81
CA VAL A 60 8.46 8.88 4.93
C VAL A 60 9.16 7.91 5.88
N ARG A 61 10.40 8.25 6.25
CA ARG A 61 11.09 7.62 7.37
C ARG A 61 10.99 8.53 8.57
N ILE A 62 10.47 7.99 9.66
CA ILE A 62 10.34 8.66 10.96
C ILE A 62 11.35 8.07 11.92
N ALA A 63 12.27 8.90 12.41
CA ALA A 63 13.22 8.55 13.46
C ALA A 63 12.84 9.29 14.77
N ASP A 64 13.17 8.70 15.90
CA ASP A 64 13.03 9.29 17.24
C ASP A 64 11.63 9.89 17.53
N CYS A 65 10.57 9.23 17.02
CA CYS A 65 9.16 9.66 17.22
C CYS A 65 8.83 11.05 16.64
N ASP A 66 9.50 11.49 15.57
CA ASP A 66 9.39 12.84 14.96
C ASP A 66 8.03 13.05 14.29
N ALA A 67 7.09 13.70 15.00
CA ALA A 67 5.78 14.04 14.42
C ALA A 67 5.86 15.11 13.31
N TYR A 68 6.91 15.94 13.26
CA TYR A 68 7.06 16.92 12.18
C TYR A 68 7.42 16.29 10.85
N ALA A 69 8.09 15.13 10.86
CA ALA A 69 8.35 14.36 9.64
C ALA A 69 7.03 13.91 9.01
N MET A 70 6.08 13.42 9.82
CA MET A 70 4.75 13.05 9.37
C MET A 70 4.02 14.24 8.74
N ASN A 71 4.00 15.40 9.43
CA ASN A 71 3.37 16.61 8.89
C ASN A 71 3.97 17.04 7.54
N ARG A 72 5.30 16.91 7.38
CA ARG A 72 5.96 17.21 6.10
C ARG A 72 5.54 16.23 4.99
N ALA A 73 5.42 14.95 5.33
CA ALA A 73 4.96 13.94 4.36
C ALA A 73 3.53 14.20 3.90
N LEU A 74 2.64 14.62 4.80
CA LEU A 74 1.26 14.98 4.44
C LEU A 74 1.18 16.13 3.43
N LEU A 75 2.14 17.08 3.46
CA LEU A 75 2.22 18.18 2.49
C LEU A 75 2.69 17.74 1.09
N GLU A 76 3.28 16.56 0.99
CA GLU A 76 3.73 15.98 -0.29
C GLU A 76 2.67 15.09 -0.94
N LEU A 77 1.55 14.82 -0.24
CA LEU A 77 0.46 14.00 -0.79
C LEU A 77 -0.27 14.73 -1.92
N TYR A 78 -0.70 13.95 -2.89
CA TYR A 78 -1.53 14.37 -4.00
C TYR A 78 -2.67 13.36 -4.21
N PRO A 79 -3.74 13.69 -4.95
CA PRO A 79 -4.86 12.79 -5.17
C PRO A 79 -4.41 11.44 -5.73
N GLY A 80 -4.86 10.34 -5.11
CA GLY A 80 -4.51 8.97 -5.49
C GLY A 80 -3.21 8.45 -4.88
N ALA A 81 -2.37 9.27 -4.22
CA ALA A 81 -1.17 8.79 -3.55
C ALA A 81 -1.48 8.06 -2.25
N VAL A 82 -0.63 7.08 -1.91
CA VAL A 82 -0.67 6.34 -0.64
C VAL A 82 0.59 6.66 0.16
N LEU A 83 0.41 7.03 1.44
CA LEU A 83 1.55 7.32 2.32
C LEU A 83 2.13 6.00 2.86
N VAL A 84 3.43 5.81 2.71
CA VAL A 84 4.17 4.67 3.26
C VAL A 84 5.11 5.17 4.35
N VAL A 85 4.90 4.69 5.57
CA VAL A 85 5.59 5.16 6.77
C VAL A 85 6.51 4.08 7.32
N ASP A 86 7.81 4.34 7.28
CA ASP A 86 8.84 3.60 7.98
C ASP A 86 9.07 4.23 9.36
N MET A 87 8.74 3.52 10.42
CA MET A 87 8.91 3.97 11.80
C MET A 87 10.31 3.69 12.35
N SER A 88 11.27 3.32 11.50
CA SER A 88 12.65 2.99 11.88
C SER A 88 12.75 1.94 13.01
N GLY A 89 11.83 0.95 12.97
CA GLY A 89 11.74 -0.12 13.98
C GLY A 89 10.97 0.26 15.25
N ASP A 90 10.42 1.46 15.34
CA ASP A 90 9.55 1.84 16.47
C ASP A 90 8.11 1.34 16.22
N HIS A 91 7.76 0.21 16.83
CA HIS A 91 6.41 -0.36 16.77
C HIS A 91 5.53 0.00 17.99
N ARG A 92 5.88 1.04 18.72
CA ARG A 92 5.15 1.48 19.93
C ARG A 92 4.44 2.80 19.74
N HIS A 93 5.07 3.76 19.04
CA HIS A 93 4.50 5.10 18.83
C HIS A 93 3.72 5.14 17.52
N ALA A 94 2.50 5.66 17.58
CA ALA A 94 1.63 5.81 16.44
C ALA A 94 1.75 7.20 15.83
N PRO A 95 2.03 7.35 14.52
CA PRO A 95 1.85 8.62 13.83
C PRO A 95 0.36 8.90 13.64
N VAL A 96 -0.03 10.17 13.61
CA VAL A 96 -1.40 10.57 13.26
C VAL A 96 -1.56 10.45 11.74
N ALA A 97 -2.53 9.67 11.27
CA ALA A 97 -2.81 9.49 9.86
C ALA A 97 -3.96 10.40 9.40
N ALA A 98 -3.82 11.02 8.22
CA ALA A 98 -4.83 11.89 7.61
C ALA A 98 -5.11 11.55 6.14
N ALA A 99 -4.60 10.41 5.63
CA ALA A 99 -4.78 9.91 4.26
C ALA A 99 -4.66 8.38 4.25
N GLY A 100 -4.96 7.71 3.14
CA GLY A 100 -4.67 6.29 2.98
C GLY A 100 -3.19 6.03 3.31
N VAL A 101 -2.92 5.12 4.26
CA VAL A 101 -1.58 4.96 4.81
C VAL A 101 -1.22 3.49 5.08
N VAL A 102 0.03 3.13 4.80
CA VAL A 102 0.67 1.90 5.24
C VAL A 102 1.77 2.27 6.23
N VAL A 103 1.68 1.76 7.46
CA VAL A 103 2.62 2.05 8.54
C VAL A 103 3.33 0.77 8.97
N ASP A 104 4.66 0.73 8.86
CA ASP A 104 5.44 -0.32 9.52
C ASP A 104 5.59 0.00 11.02
N GLY A 105 4.49 -0.10 11.70
CA GLY A 105 4.30 0.25 13.09
C GLY A 105 2.84 0.14 13.49
N VAL A 106 2.44 0.91 14.48
CA VAL A 106 1.07 0.97 14.99
C VAL A 106 0.37 2.27 14.60
N ALA A 107 -0.97 2.28 14.59
CA ALA A 107 -1.79 3.48 14.34
C ALA A 107 -2.50 3.94 15.61
N THR A 108 -3.02 5.16 15.60
CA THR A 108 -3.87 5.74 16.64
C THR A 108 -5.19 6.24 16.07
N ASP A 109 -6.07 6.75 16.92
CA ASP A 109 -7.32 7.44 16.54
C ASP A 109 -8.23 6.53 15.67
N ILE A 110 -8.33 5.25 16.04
CA ILE A 110 -9.02 4.21 15.26
C ILE A 110 -10.51 4.50 15.06
N LEU A 111 -11.16 5.20 16.00
CA LEU A 111 -12.57 5.57 15.88
C LEU A 111 -12.77 6.62 14.78
N GLU A 112 -11.89 7.60 14.72
CA GLU A 112 -11.86 8.64 13.69
C GLU A 112 -11.53 8.04 12.32
N LEU A 113 -10.56 7.13 12.26
CA LEU A 113 -10.20 6.42 11.04
C LEU A 113 -11.39 5.61 10.49
N ARG A 114 -12.11 4.90 11.35
CA ARG A 114 -13.34 4.17 10.96
C ARG A 114 -14.44 5.11 10.50
N ALA A 115 -14.60 6.26 11.17
CA ALA A 115 -15.62 7.24 10.79
C ALA A 115 -15.34 7.90 9.44
N THR A 116 -14.07 8.06 9.07
CA THR A 116 -13.66 8.65 7.77
C THR A 116 -13.59 7.62 6.64
N GLY A 117 -13.51 6.32 6.95
CA GLY A 117 -13.32 5.25 5.97
C GLY A 117 -11.94 5.28 5.29
N LEU A 118 -10.97 5.98 5.87
CA LEU A 118 -9.62 6.06 5.30
C LEU A 118 -8.90 4.70 5.41
N PRO A 119 -8.39 4.13 4.31
CA PRO A 119 -7.62 2.90 4.33
C PRO A 119 -6.35 3.07 5.17
N VAL A 120 -6.22 2.28 6.23
CA VAL A 120 -5.05 2.25 7.10
C VAL A 120 -4.60 0.82 7.30
N PHE A 121 -3.34 0.55 6.97
CA PHE A 121 -2.68 -0.73 7.15
C PHE A 121 -1.55 -0.56 8.17
N ALA A 122 -1.56 -1.35 9.23
CA ALA A 122 -0.59 -1.25 10.32
C ALA A 122 -0.45 -2.59 11.06
N ARG A 123 0.56 -2.69 11.93
CA ARG A 123 0.76 -3.86 12.82
C ARG A 123 -0.23 -3.92 13.98
N GLY A 124 -1.05 -2.89 14.17
CA GLY A 124 -2.03 -2.79 15.23
C GLY A 124 -2.27 -1.34 15.65
N THR A 125 -2.78 -1.15 16.87
CA THR A 125 -3.13 0.17 17.41
C THR A 125 -2.40 0.47 18.72
N SER A 126 -2.19 1.76 19.01
CA SER A 126 -1.58 2.22 20.26
C SER A 126 -2.14 3.58 20.68
N CYS A 127 -2.29 3.79 21.99
CA CYS A 127 -2.54 5.11 22.55
C CYS A 127 -1.26 5.95 22.73
N LEU A 128 -0.09 5.35 22.47
CA LEU A 128 1.20 6.04 22.56
C LEU A 128 1.51 6.67 21.20
N THR A 129 1.44 7.99 21.12
CA THR A 129 1.65 8.74 19.86
C THR A 129 3.08 9.24 19.72
N THR A 130 3.47 9.61 18.48
CA THR A 130 4.69 10.36 18.18
C THR A 130 4.74 11.68 18.97
N LYS A 131 5.92 12.29 19.08
CA LYS A 131 6.13 13.49 19.89
C LYS A 131 6.48 14.68 19.01
N ARG A 132 6.24 15.89 19.52
CA ARG A 132 6.62 17.15 18.85
C ARG A 132 8.13 17.41 18.96
N VAL A 133 8.92 16.43 18.53
CA VAL A 133 10.38 16.50 18.43
C VAL A 133 10.77 16.50 16.96
N ARG A 134 11.96 17.02 16.66
CA ARG A 134 12.55 16.97 15.32
C ARG A 134 13.75 16.05 15.35
N SER A 135 13.84 15.13 14.42
CA SER A 135 14.98 14.26 14.26
C SER A 135 15.69 14.52 12.93
N GLY A 136 17.01 14.61 12.98
CA GLY A 136 17.84 14.68 11.76
C GLY A 136 17.85 13.36 10.97
N GLY A 137 17.39 12.25 11.57
CA GLY A 137 17.27 10.95 10.91
C GLY A 137 16.00 10.78 10.08
N SER A 138 15.00 11.67 10.25
CA SER A 138 13.75 11.63 9.48
C SER A 138 13.90 12.22 8.09
N ALA A 139 13.24 11.61 7.09
CA ALA A 139 13.28 12.08 5.72
C ALA A 139 11.99 11.74 4.96
N VAL A 140 11.59 12.58 4.02
CA VAL A 140 10.42 12.41 3.16
C VAL A 140 10.86 12.20 1.72
N ASN A 141 10.10 11.41 0.95
CA ASN A 141 10.39 11.07 -0.44
C ASN A 141 11.78 10.43 -0.61
N VAL A 142 12.13 9.54 0.28
CA VAL A 142 13.33 8.69 0.23
C VAL A 142 12.95 7.23 0.20
N PRO A 143 13.81 6.31 -0.28
CA PRO A 143 13.56 4.89 -0.11
C PRO A 143 13.46 4.51 1.37
N VAL A 144 12.43 3.73 1.71
CA VAL A 144 12.12 3.29 3.08
C VAL A 144 12.03 1.77 3.17
N GLN A 145 11.98 1.25 4.40
CA GLN A 145 11.64 -0.14 4.66
C GLN A 145 10.24 -0.21 5.26
N CYS A 146 9.39 -1.09 4.73
CA CYS A 146 8.05 -1.29 5.25
C CYS A 146 7.67 -2.77 5.14
N GLY A 147 7.45 -3.42 6.27
CA GLY A 147 7.08 -4.83 6.33
C GLY A 147 8.06 -5.77 5.61
N GLY A 148 9.36 -5.50 5.72
CA GLY A 148 10.41 -6.30 5.07
C GLY A 148 10.70 -5.91 3.62
N ILE A 149 9.91 -5.04 3.02
CA ILE A 149 10.05 -4.63 1.61
C ILE A 149 10.68 -3.24 1.53
N ARG A 150 11.63 -3.06 0.59
CA ARG A 150 12.17 -1.75 0.26
C ARG A 150 11.23 -1.05 -0.72
N VAL A 151 10.69 0.10 -0.32
CA VAL A 151 9.75 0.92 -1.08
C VAL A 151 10.43 2.22 -1.51
N ARG A 152 10.31 2.57 -2.78
CA ARG A 152 10.78 3.84 -3.34
C ARG A 152 9.59 4.79 -3.53
N PRO A 153 9.81 6.11 -3.48
CA PRO A 153 8.78 7.06 -3.93
C PRO A 153 8.32 6.72 -5.35
N GLY A 154 7.00 6.57 -5.53
CA GLY A 154 6.38 6.23 -6.81
C GLY A 154 6.19 4.73 -7.07
N ASP A 155 6.69 3.83 -6.21
CA ASP A 155 6.28 2.42 -6.27
C ASP A 155 4.77 2.31 -6.01
N TRP A 156 4.11 1.35 -6.66
CA TRP A 156 2.69 1.11 -6.44
C TRP A 156 2.44 0.44 -5.10
N VAL A 157 1.46 0.97 -4.39
CA VAL A 157 0.92 0.41 -3.15
C VAL A 157 -0.44 -0.17 -3.46
N LEU A 158 -0.60 -1.46 -3.24
CA LEU A 158 -1.86 -2.18 -3.36
C LEU A 158 -2.19 -2.75 -1.99
N GLY A 159 -3.39 -2.49 -1.48
CA GLY A 159 -3.80 -2.96 -0.16
C GLY A 159 -5.27 -3.27 -0.09
N ASP A 160 -5.61 -4.41 0.51
CA ASP A 160 -6.97 -4.84 0.83
C ASP A 160 -6.99 -5.69 2.12
N ASP A 161 -8.10 -6.37 2.39
CA ASP A 161 -8.24 -7.23 3.58
C ASP A 161 -7.24 -8.39 3.62
N ASN A 162 -6.64 -8.77 2.47
CA ASN A 162 -5.63 -9.84 2.41
C ASN A 162 -4.23 -9.34 2.81
N GLY A 163 -3.98 -8.04 2.74
CA GLY A 163 -2.68 -7.44 3.09
C GLY A 163 -2.25 -6.34 2.14
N VAL A 164 -0.93 -6.15 2.03
CA VAL A 164 -0.34 -5.08 1.22
C VAL A 164 0.73 -5.66 0.28
N ILE A 165 0.78 -5.12 -0.94
CA ILE A 165 1.80 -5.40 -1.95
C ILE A 165 2.44 -4.09 -2.39
N PHE A 166 3.78 -4.08 -2.51
CA PHE A 166 4.53 -3.00 -3.15
C PHE A 166 5.12 -3.48 -4.46
N LEU A 167 4.89 -2.74 -5.53
CA LEU A 167 5.39 -3.07 -6.87
C LEU A 167 6.11 -1.87 -7.49
N SER A 168 7.23 -2.12 -8.17
CA SER A 168 7.75 -1.07 -9.04
C SER A 168 6.76 -0.80 -10.17
N PRO A 169 6.80 0.40 -10.80
CA PRO A 169 5.95 0.70 -11.96
C PRO A 169 6.09 -0.34 -13.09
N GLU A 170 7.31 -0.85 -13.30
CA GLU A 170 7.61 -1.86 -14.31
C GLU A 170 6.94 -3.20 -13.96
N SER A 171 7.10 -3.67 -12.71
CA SER A 171 6.49 -4.93 -12.25
C SER A 171 4.97 -4.85 -12.26
N ALA A 172 4.39 -3.69 -11.88
CA ALA A 172 2.96 -3.48 -11.93
C ALA A 172 2.41 -3.56 -13.36
N ALA A 173 3.07 -2.92 -14.32
CA ALA A 173 2.68 -2.97 -15.73
C ALA A 173 2.81 -4.39 -16.32
N GLU A 174 3.86 -5.11 -15.95
CA GLU A 174 4.11 -6.48 -16.44
C GLU A 174 3.04 -7.48 -15.93
N VAL A 175 2.68 -7.41 -14.63
CA VAL A 175 1.77 -8.40 -14.02
C VAL A 175 0.30 -8.13 -14.32
N LEU A 176 -0.10 -6.86 -14.50
CA LEU A 176 -1.50 -6.45 -14.56
C LEU A 176 -2.32 -7.19 -15.62
N GLY A 177 -1.79 -7.28 -16.84
CA GLY A 177 -2.52 -7.93 -17.94
C GLY A 177 -2.81 -9.42 -17.68
N ARG A 178 -1.85 -10.12 -17.07
CA ARG A 178 -2.00 -11.54 -16.69
C ARG A 178 -2.99 -11.71 -15.55
N ALA A 179 -2.93 -10.85 -14.54
CA ALA A 179 -3.80 -10.90 -13.40
C ALA A 179 -5.26 -10.60 -13.79
N LEU A 180 -5.50 -9.56 -14.59
CA LEU A 180 -6.84 -9.23 -15.10
C LEU A 180 -7.42 -10.36 -15.98
N ALA A 181 -6.61 -11.00 -16.81
CA ALA A 181 -7.05 -12.13 -17.62
C ALA A 181 -7.44 -13.33 -16.74
N SER A 182 -6.70 -13.57 -15.66
CA SER A 182 -7.01 -14.63 -14.69
C SER A 182 -8.31 -14.34 -13.96
N ASP A 183 -8.50 -13.14 -13.43
CA ASP A 183 -9.75 -12.72 -12.77
C ASP A 183 -10.96 -12.85 -13.71
N ALA A 184 -10.80 -12.47 -14.98
CA ALA A 184 -11.87 -12.57 -15.96
C ALA A 184 -12.24 -14.03 -16.31
N ALA A 185 -11.31 -14.97 -16.18
CA ALA A 185 -11.54 -16.39 -16.44
C ALA A 185 -12.20 -17.12 -15.24
N GLU A 186 -12.01 -16.64 -14.03
CA GLU A 186 -12.44 -17.32 -12.80
C GLU A 186 -13.96 -17.61 -12.75
N PRO A 187 -14.88 -16.70 -13.11
CA PRO A 187 -16.31 -16.97 -13.09
C PRO A 187 -16.74 -18.14 -13.97
N ALA A 188 -16.08 -18.31 -15.12
CA ALA A 188 -16.37 -19.45 -16.02
C ALA A 188 -15.86 -20.78 -15.43
N LEU A 189 -14.71 -20.79 -14.75
CA LEU A 189 -14.19 -21.95 -14.03
C LEU A 189 -15.13 -22.34 -12.89
N LEU A 190 -15.57 -21.38 -12.09
CA LEU A 190 -16.51 -21.61 -10.99
C LEU A 190 -17.87 -22.16 -11.49
N ALA A 191 -18.36 -21.66 -12.63
CA ALA A 191 -19.60 -22.14 -13.22
C ALA A 191 -19.49 -23.60 -13.69
N ARG A 192 -18.34 -24.03 -14.25
CA ARG A 192 -18.06 -25.41 -14.64
C ARG A 192 -18.01 -26.34 -13.42
N ILE A 193 -17.37 -25.91 -12.33
CA ILE A 193 -17.35 -26.64 -11.06
C ILE A 193 -18.79 -26.78 -10.49
N ALA A 194 -19.55 -25.72 -10.49
CA ALA A 194 -20.94 -25.73 -10.02
C ALA A 194 -21.86 -26.62 -10.88
N ALA A 195 -21.55 -26.79 -12.16
CA ALA A 195 -22.24 -27.71 -13.05
C ALA A 195 -21.85 -29.20 -12.85
N GLY A 196 -20.91 -29.49 -11.94
CA GLY A 196 -20.47 -30.83 -11.60
C GLY A 196 -19.43 -31.41 -12.55
N GLU A 197 -18.73 -30.57 -13.33
CA GLU A 197 -17.59 -31.06 -14.13
C GLU A 197 -16.47 -31.57 -13.20
N PRO A 198 -15.78 -32.66 -13.56
CA PRO A 198 -14.64 -33.14 -12.78
C PRO A 198 -13.55 -32.09 -12.64
N LEU A 199 -13.05 -31.89 -11.40
CA LEU A 199 -12.02 -30.88 -11.11
C LEU A 199 -10.76 -31.03 -11.97
N GLU A 200 -10.35 -32.26 -12.27
CA GLU A 200 -9.22 -32.58 -13.15
C GLU A 200 -9.40 -31.97 -14.55
N SER A 201 -10.65 -31.99 -15.06
CA SER A 201 -10.97 -31.40 -16.38
C SER A 201 -11.05 -29.86 -16.31
N VAL A 202 -11.52 -29.30 -15.17
CA VAL A 202 -11.68 -27.85 -15.02
C VAL A 202 -10.33 -27.19 -14.79
N LEU A 203 -9.48 -27.79 -13.95
CA LEU A 203 -8.19 -27.21 -13.54
C LEU A 203 -7.02 -27.64 -14.45
N ALA A 204 -7.25 -28.48 -15.42
CA ALA A 204 -6.24 -29.01 -16.37
C ALA A 204 -5.02 -29.66 -15.67
N ILE A 205 -5.26 -30.42 -14.58
CA ILE A 205 -4.25 -31.18 -13.81
C ILE A 205 -4.28 -32.66 -14.14
#